data_faf332ebcd0dfbc2c6b3b724291fc172
#
_entry.id   faf332ebcd0dfbc2c6b3b724291fc172
#
_cell.length_a   1.000
_cell.length_b   1.000
_cell.length_c   1.000
_cell.angle_alpha   90.00
_cell.angle_beta   90.00
_cell.angle_gamma   90.00
#
_symmetry.space_group_name_H-M   'P 1'
#
loop_
_entity.id
_entity.type
_entity.pdbx_description
1 polymer ?
#
loop_
_entity_poly.entity_id
_entity_poly.type
_entity_poly.pdbx_seq_one_letter_code
_entity_poly.pdbx_strand_id
1 'polypeptide(L)'
;MQIIKQELQFEESLKQRLKLIFEFSKVTPTFINGSIRKLEKTNLTYIEPHRVVIKNITLLVFNYSNDVYISNLTRKIKLSELEEYLKNI
;
A
#
# COMPACT_ATOMS: atom_id res chain seq x y z
N MET A 1 -1.67 -4.70 -28.25
CA MET A 1 -0.55 -4.83 -27.29
C MET A 1 -1.03 -5.56 -26.05
N GLN A 2 -0.36 -6.63 -25.69
CA GLN A 2 -0.75 -7.38 -24.50
C GLN A 2 -0.03 -6.83 -23.27
N ILE A 3 -0.72 -6.86 -22.15
CA ILE A 3 -0.16 -6.49 -20.85
C ILE A 3 -0.10 -7.77 -20.01
N ILE A 4 1.08 -8.11 -19.57
CA ILE A 4 1.28 -9.20 -18.62
C ILE A 4 1.17 -8.61 -17.23
N LYS A 5 0.23 -9.14 -16.45
CA LYS A 5 0.00 -8.70 -15.08
C LYS A 5 0.32 -9.83 -14.12
N GLN A 6 1.14 -9.55 -13.13
CA GLN A 6 1.46 -10.48 -12.05
C GLN A 6 1.11 -9.83 -10.72
N GLU A 7 0.30 -10.50 -9.91
CA GLU A 7 -0.03 -10.02 -8.58
C GLU A 7 1.20 -10.10 -7.67
N LEU A 8 1.42 -9.04 -6.90
CA LEU A 8 2.44 -8.99 -5.88
C LEU A 8 1.83 -9.38 -4.55
N GLN A 9 2.53 -10.24 -3.81
CA GLN A 9 2.10 -10.58 -2.46
C GLN A 9 2.60 -9.52 -1.48
N PHE A 10 1.74 -9.11 -0.57
CA PHE A 10 2.14 -8.26 0.55
C PHE A 10 3.24 -8.97 1.33
N GLU A 11 4.31 -8.24 1.66
CA GLU A 11 5.32 -8.77 2.54
C GLU A 11 4.66 -9.00 3.92
N GLU A 12 4.76 -10.22 4.44
CA GLU A 12 3.95 -10.63 5.57
C GLU A 12 4.24 -9.86 6.86
N SER A 13 5.52 -9.60 7.14
CA SER A 13 5.84 -8.86 8.36
C SER A 13 5.37 -7.41 8.29
N LEU A 14 5.42 -6.80 7.11
CA LEU A 14 4.89 -5.45 6.90
C LEU A 14 3.38 -5.43 7.10
N LYS A 15 2.69 -6.41 6.54
CA LYS A 15 1.24 -6.52 6.68
C LYS A 15 0.83 -6.68 8.15
N GLN A 16 1.57 -7.49 8.91
CA GLN A 16 1.29 -7.67 10.33
C GLN A 16 1.52 -6.38 11.13
N ARG A 17 2.59 -5.65 10.82
CA ARG A 17 2.85 -4.36 11.45
C ARG A 17 1.70 -3.38 11.18
N LEU A 18 1.24 -3.31 9.95
CA LEU A 18 0.12 -2.45 9.59
C LEU A 18 -1.16 -2.87 10.30
N LYS A 19 -1.45 -4.17 10.38
CA LYS A 19 -2.62 -4.67 11.09
C LYS A 19 -2.62 -4.25 12.55
N LEU A 20 -1.47 -4.30 13.22
CA LEU A 20 -1.35 -3.88 14.62
C LEU A 20 -1.65 -2.39 14.76
N ILE A 21 -1.11 -1.56 13.88
CA ILE A 21 -1.35 -0.12 13.91
C ILE A 21 -2.85 0.19 13.74
N PHE A 22 -3.51 -0.47 12.79
CA PHE A 22 -4.93 -0.27 12.55
C PHE A 22 -5.78 -0.76 13.70
N GLU A 23 -5.39 -1.87 14.32
CA GLU A 23 -6.08 -2.40 15.48
C GLU A 23 -6.03 -1.42 16.65
N PHE A 24 -4.86 -0.85 16.94
CA PHE A 24 -4.72 0.17 17.98
C PHE A 24 -5.54 1.41 17.66
N SER A 25 -5.67 1.74 16.40
CA SER A 25 -6.42 2.93 15.96
C SER A 25 -7.91 2.66 15.81
N LYS A 26 -8.34 1.42 16.04
CA LYS A 26 -9.75 0.99 15.96
C LYS A 26 -10.36 1.24 14.58
N VAL A 27 -9.58 1.05 13.53
CA VAL A 27 -10.05 1.13 12.15
C VAL A 27 -9.92 -0.25 11.51
N THR A 28 -10.82 -0.53 10.58
CA THR A 28 -10.82 -1.80 9.84
C THR A 28 -10.32 -1.55 8.42
N PRO A 29 -9.11 -2.02 8.07
CA PRO A 29 -8.57 -1.82 6.74
C PRO A 29 -9.00 -2.91 5.78
N THR A 30 -9.01 -2.57 4.49
CA THR A 30 -9.09 -3.55 3.41
C THR A 30 -7.75 -3.56 2.70
N PHE A 31 -7.09 -4.71 2.67
CA PHE A 31 -5.79 -4.89 2.02
C PHE A 31 -5.99 -5.37 0.59
N ILE A 32 -5.39 -4.67 -0.35
CA ILE A 32 -5.46 -5.02 -1.77
C ILE A 32 -4.03 -5.18 -2.28
N ASN A 33 -3.71 -6.36 -2.80
CA ASN A 33 -2.38 -6.61 -3.34
C ASN A 33 -2.10 -5.76 -4.57
N GLY A 34 -0.89 -5.26 -4.66
CA GLY A 34 -0.42 -4.59 -5.86
C GLY A 34 -0.06 -5.57 -6.96
N SER A 35 0.51 -5.07 -8.04
CA SER A 35 0.87 -5.91 -9.17
C SER A 35 2.07 -5.35 -9.91
N ILE A 36 2.73 -6.21 -10.67
CA ILE A 36 3.70 -5.83 -11.68
C ILE A 36 3.03 -5.98 -13.02
N ARG A 37 3.09 -4.95 -13.85
CA ARG A 37 2.57 -4.98 -15.21
C ARG A 37 3.71 -4.77 -16.19
N LYS A 38 3.78 -5.62 -17.19
CA LYS A 38 4.79 -5.54 -18.23
C LYS A 38 4.11 -5.45 -19.60
N LEU A 39 4.53 -4.49 -20.40
CA LEU A 39 4.09 -4.41 -21.80
C LEU A 39 4.93 -5.36 -22.62
N GLU A 40 4.25 -6.28 -23.35
CA GLU A 40 4.89 -7.41 -24.00
C GLU A 40 5.99 -7.04 -25.00
N LYS A 41 5.77 -6.01 -25.78
CA LYS A 41 6.70 -5.62 -26.85
C LYS A 41 7.64 -4.49 -26.46
N THR A 42 7.73 -4.17 -25.18
CA THR A 42 8.59 -3.11 -24.68
C THR A 42 9.27 -3.59 -23.42
N ASN A 43 10.31 -2.86 -23.02
CA ASN A 43 10.95 -3.15 -21.73
C ASN A 43 10.32 -2.38 -20.58
N LEU A 44 9.14 -1.81 -20.82
CA LEU A 44 8.45 -1.04 -19.78
C LEU A 44 7.79 -1.94 -18.78
N THR A 45 8.12 -1.73 -17.52
CA THR A 45 7.54 -2.43 -16.38
C THR A 45 6.97 -1.42 -15.43
N TYR A 46 5.72 -1.64 -15.01
CA TYR A 46 5.05 -0.79 -14.03
C TYR A 46 4.85 -1.58 -12.75
N ILE A 47 5.03 -0.90 -11.62
CA ILE A 47 4.71 -1.48 -10.33
C ILE A 47 3.51 -0.71 -9.77
N GLU A 48 2.40 -1.41 -9.57
CA GLU A 48 1.27 -0.87 -8.81
C GLU A 48 1.51 -1.21 -7.36
N PRO A 49 1.52 -0.23 -6.45
CA PRO A 49 1.72 -0.51 -5.04
C PRO A 49 0.51 -1.24 -4.45
N HIS A 50 0.72 -1.87 -3.31
CA HIS A 50 -0.40 -2.38 -2.52
C HIS A 50 -1.25 -1.21 -2.05
N ARG A 51 -2.53 -1.46 -1.83
CA ARG A 51 -3.46 -0.44 -1.33
C ARG A 51 -4.05 -0.91 -0.02
N VAL A 52 -4.19 0.02 0.90
CA VAL A 52 -4.90 -0.20 2.15
C VAL A 52 -6.00 0.83 2.23
N VAL A 53 -7.23 0.37 2.14
CA VAL A 53 -8.40 1.25 2.13
C VAL A 53 -8.98 1.31 3.54
N ILE A 54 -9.08 2.52 4.08
CA ILE A 54 -9.61 2.79 5.41
C ILE A 54 -10.65 3.88 5.29
N LYS A 55 -11.91 3.57 5.61
CA LYS A 55 -12.99 4.55 5.50
C LYS A 55 -12.97 5.26 4.14
N ASN A 56 -12.59 6.54 4.12
CA ASN A 56 -12.59 7.36 2.90
C ASN A 56 -11.20 7.68 2.38
N ILE A 57 -10.18 7.03 2.90
CA ILE A 57 -8.81 7.24 2.42
C ILE A 57 -8.21 5.95 1.89
N THR A 58 -7.26 6.08 0.97
CA THR A 58 -6.49 4.96 0.45
C THR A 58 -5.01 5.25 0.66
N LEU A 59 -4.33 4.31 1.30
CA LEU A 59 -2.90 4.38 1.50
C LEU A 59 -2.21 3.48 0.48
N LEU A 60 -1.10 3.95 -0.07
CA LEU A 60 -0.28 3.17 -0.99
C LEU A 60 0.92 2.63 -0.20
N VAL A 61 1.18 1.35 -0.32
CA VAL A 61 2.21 0.67 0.43
C VAL A 61 3.09 -0.14 -0.51
N PHE A 62 4.39 0.04 -0.39
CA PHE A 62 5.38 -0.76 -1.12
C PHE A 62 6.02 -1.74 -0.15
N ASN A 63 6.27 -2.97 -0.63
CA ASN A 63 6.97 -3.96 0.18
C ASN A 63 8.35 -3.43 0.59
N TYR A 64 8.76 -3.80 1.79
CA TYR A 64 10.04 -3.41 2.37
C TYR A 64 10.21 -1.91 2.59
N SER A 65 9.14 -1.16 2.51
CA SER A 65 9.15 0.26 2.79
C SER A 65 8.79 0.52 4.25
N ASN A 66 9.37 1.57 4.81
CA ASN A 66 8.99 2.06 6.14
C ASN A 66 8.03 3.24 6.06
N ASP A 67 7.49 3.50 4.89
CA ASP A 67 6.62 4.62 4.63
C ASP A 67 5.34 4.15 3.95
N VAL A 68 4.26 4.89 4.17
CA VAL A 68 3.03 4.75 3.40
C VAL A 68 2.74 6.08 2.70
N TYR A 69 2.05 6.00 1.57
CA TYR A 69 1.74 7.20 0.77
C TYR A 69 0.24 7.40 0.72
N ILE A 70 -0.20 8.65 0.77
CA ILE A 70 -1.59 8.99 0.50
C ILE A 70 -1.87 8.72 -0.97
N SER A 71 -3.10 8.34 -1.31
CA SER A 71 -3.46 7.78 -2.62
C SER A 71 -3.08 8.65 -3.83
N ASN A 72 -2.97 9.95 -3.66
CA ASN A 72 -2.57 10.85 -4.75
C ASN A 72 -1.06 11.17 -4.72
N LEU A 73 -0.29 10.47 -3.90
CA LEU A 73 1.15 10.64 -3.72
C LEU A 73 1.56 12.03 -3.23
N THR A 74 0.63 12.79 -2.65
CA THR A 74 0.93 14.14 -2.16
C THR A 74 1.61 14.13 -0.81
N ARG A 75 1.56 13.02 -0.08
CA ARG A 75 2.12 12.95 1.26
C ARG A 75 2.67 11.55 1.54
N LYS A 76 3.84 11.54 2.15
CA LYS A 76 4.49 10.32 2.63
C LYS A 76 4.45 10.34 4.17
N ILE A 77 4.07 9.23 4.76
CA ILE A 77 3.95 9.10 6.22
C ILE A 77 4.79 7.91 6.65
N LYS A 78 5.70 8.13 7.60
CA LYS A 78 6.47 7.03 8.18
C LYS A 78 5.57 6.09 8.96
N LEU A 79 5.87 4.80 8.95
CA LEU A 79 5.09 3.83 9.73
C LEU A 79 5.03 4.19 11.20
N SER A 80 6.13 4.74 11.74
CA SER A 80 6.16 5.17 13.13
C SER A 80 5.21 6.34 13.45
N GLU A 81 4.76 7.07 12.42
CA GLU A 81 3.87 8.20 12.57
C GLU A 81 2.43 7.89 12.12
N LEU A 82 2.21 6.69 11.59
CA LEU A 82 0.92 6.33 11.01
C LEU A 82 -0.20 6.33 12.07
N GLU A 83 0.08 5.82 13.25
CA GLU A 83 -0.91 5.78 14.33
C GLU A 83 -1.40 7.19 14.68
N GLU A 84 -0.48 8.15 14.78
CA GLU A 84 -0.83 9.54 15.07
C GLU A 84 -1.64 10.15 13.92
N TYR A 85 -1.26 9.85 12.68
CA TYR A 85 -2.01 10.30 11.51
C TYR A 85 -3.45 9.80 11.55
N LEU A 86 -3.65 8.52 11.91
CA LEU A 86 -4.99 7.92 11.92
C LEU A 86 -5.90 8.53 12.99
N LYS A 87 -5.34 9.07 14.05
CA LYS A 87 -6.13 9.75 15.08
C LYS A 87 -6.77 11.04 14.57
N ASN A 88 -6.24 11.61 13.51
CA ASN A 88 -6.63 12.92 12.99
C ASN A 88 -7.51 12.85 11.73
N ILE A 89 -7.96 11.66 11.38
CA ILE A 89 -8.83 11.49 10.21
C ILE A 89 -10.27 11.16 10.61
#